data_c170383174004b6c878d93d30e6d6b8d
#
_entry.id   c170383174004b6c878d93d30e6d6b8d
#
_cell.length_a   1.000
_cell.length_b   1.000
_cell.length_c   1.000
_cell.angle_alpha   90.00
_cell.angle_beta   90.00
_cell.angle_gamma   90.00
#
_symmetry.space_group_name_H-M   'P 1'
#
loop_
_entity.id
_entity.type
_entity.pdbx_description
1 polymer ?
#
loop_
_entity_poly.entity_id
_entity_poly.type
_entity_poly.pdbx_seq_one_letter_code
_entity_poly.pdbx_strand_id
1 'polypeptide(L)'
;MTPEQTKRFKYWQTRTIIATMVGYALFYFVRKNFSLAMPGLEADLGISKTSLGIFLTLNGVVYGLSRFVNGILADRMNARWYMAIGLALCALANFAFGFGEDISSWITGEHTGDRFTNTMILFMGVMWVVNGLLQGTGFPPCARLLTHWIPPRELATKMSVWNTSHSIGAGLVVILCGYIMGTCGSGPDHVGAWKWCFWIPSAIAFAGAVGLVFFLRDTPSSVGLPELEGTESREAEAAERKGAEYKAFLVKHVFRNPLIWILGFANFFVYIVRFSVLDWGPSLLSQSKGVSMEHAGWLVAMFEIAGILGMLFAGWATDRWLKGRAHRTCVFCMAGAALFVFLFWRLPGDAPIWLLFATLCAAGFCIYGPQALIGIAAANQATKKAAATANGLTGLFGYASTLVSGVGLGYVAQHYGWDWAYVGILSVAVVGMAVFLLMWGARADGYEDGADPEIPKTAR
;
A
#
# COMPACT_ATOMS: atom_id res chain seq x y z
N MET A 1 16.97 -32.29 9.11
CA MET A 1 17.20 -31.56 10.40
C MET A 1 17.02 -32.49 11.58
N THR A 2 17.89 -32.45 12.59
CA THR A 2 17.69 -33.15 13.87
C THR A 2 16.50 -32.53 14.64
N PRO A 3 15.94 -33.22 15.67
CA PRO A 3 14.86 -32.64 16.49
C PRO A 3 15.23 -31.30 17.12
N GLU A 4 16.46 -31.13 17.55
CA GLU A 4 16.97 -29.87 18.11
C GLU A 4 17.11 -28.77 17.06
N GLN A 5 17.64 -29.09 15.90
CA GLN A 5 17.71 -28.18 14.76
C GLN A 5 16.31 -27.74 14.32
N THR A 6 15.33 -28.64 14.32
CA THR A 6 13.94 -28.33 13.98
C THR A 6 13.31 -27.35 14.97
N LYS A 7 13.56 -27.54 16.29
CA LYS A 7 13.09 -26.62 17.33
C LYS A 7 13.71 -25.22 17.15
N ARG A 8 15.03 -25.18 16.91
CA ARG A 8 15.77 -23.92 16.68
C ARG A 8 15.33 -23.23 15.39
N PHE A 9 15.04 -23.99 14.33
CA PHE A 9 14.52 -23.48 13.08
C PHE A 9 13.14 -22.83 13.27
N LYS A 10 12.20 -23.50 13.95
CA LYS A 10 10.87 -22.94 14.24
C LYS A 10 10.94 -21.66 15.08
N TYR A 11 11.87 -21.57 16.03
CA TYR A 11 12.11 -20.35 16.80
C TYR A 11 12.52 -19.18 15.89
N TRP A 12 13.51 -19.40 15.03
CA TRP A 12 13.97 -18.36 14.11
C TRP A 12 12.93 -18.00 13.02
N GLN A 13 12.20 -19.00 12.52
CA GLN A 13 11.11 -18.80 11.57
C GLN A 13 10.03 -17.87 12.16
N THR A 14 9.53 -18.17 13.34
CA THR A 14 8.51 -17.35 14.02
C THR A 14 9.04 -15.94 14.29
N ARG A 15 10.26 -15.85 14.78
CA ARG A 15 10.93 -14.57 15.06
C ARG A 15 11.10 -13.72 13.79
N THR A 16 11.49 -14.32 12.68
CA THR A 16 11.64 -13.62 11.37
C THR A 16 10.29 -13.15 10.85
N ILE A 17 9.24 -13.98 10.92
CA ILE A 17 7.89 -13.59 10.50
C ILE A 17 7.41 -12.39 11.31
N ILE A 18 7.47 -12.44 12.63
CA ILE A 18 7.02 -11.33 13.50
C ILE A 18 7.88 -10.09 13.27
N ALA A 19 9.20 -10.21 13.21
CA ALA A 19 10.09 -9.08 13.03
C ALA A 19 9.89 -8.39 11.66
N THR A 20 9.68 -9.16 10.59
CA THR A 20 9.36 -8.60 9.27
C THR A 20 7.98 -7.98 9.21
N MET A 21 6.97 -8.55 9.92
CA MET A 21 5.65 -7.93 10.05
C MET A 21 5.72 -6.58 10.76
N VAL A 22 6.39 -6.52 11.91
CA VAL A 22 6.58 -5.28 12.66
C VAL A 22 7.38 -4.27 11.83
N GLY A 23 8.50 -4.69 11.25
CA GLY A 23 9.33 -3.81 10.43
C GLY A 23 8.57 -3.25 9.23
N TYR A 24 7.78 -4.06 8.53
CA TYR A 24 6.99 -3.59 7.40
C TYR A 24 5.84 -2.68 7.84
N ALA A 25 5.20 -2.94 8.97
CA ALA A 25 4.25 -2.02 9.58
C ALA A 25 4.88 -0.65 9.90
N LEU A 26 6.14 -0.63 10.39
CA LEU A 26 6.86 0.61 10.69
C LEU A 26 7.24 1.43 9.44
N PHE A 27 7.43 0.82 8.27
CA PHE A 27 7.52 1.57 7.01
C PHE A 27 6.24 2.37 6.74
N TYR A 28 5.07 1.85 7.13
CA TYR A 28 3.81 2.59 7.01
C TYR A 28 3.68 3.74 8.01
N PHE A 29 4.35 3.66 9.17
CA PHE A 29 4.39 4.76 10.14
C PHE A 29 4.99 6.04 9.56
N VAL A 30 6.03 5.91 8.75
CA VAL A 30 6.72 7.02 8.09
C VAL A 30 6.28 7.24 6.63
N ARG A 31 5.11 6.73 6.27
CA ARG A 31 4.49 6.90 4.95
C ARG A 31 3.06 7.41 5.04
N LYS A 32 2.23 6.86 5.94
CA LYS A 32 0.81 7.19 6.08
C LYS A 32 0.52 8.28 7.11
N ASN A 33 1.49 8.67 7.91
CA ASN A 33 1.44 9.83 8.80
C ASN A 33 1.14 11.14 8.04
N PHE A 34 1.60 11.28 6.79
CA PHE A 34 1.42 12.47 5.97
C PHE A 34 -0.06 12.85 5.78
N SER A 35 -0.94 11.87 5.55
CA SER A 35 -2.36 12.11 5.31
C SER A 35 -3.06 12.82 6.49
N LEU A 36 -2.67 12.51 7.72
CA LEU A 36 -3.19 13.15 8.94
C LEU A 36 -2.57 14.52 9.18
N ALA A 37 -1.35 14.74 8.71
CA ALA A 37 -0.67 16.04 8.83
C ALA A 37 -1.16 17.06 7.79
N MET A 38 -1.73 16.63 6.66
CA MET A 38 -2.13 17.51 5.56
C MET A 38 -3.06 18.67 5.99
N PRO A 39 -4.11 18.46 6.80
CA PRO A 39 -4.94 19.59 7.26
C PRO A 39 -4.17 20.63 8.06
N GLY A 40 -3.22 20.20 8.91
CA GLY A 40 -2.34 21.12 9.64
C GLY A 40 -1.35 21.84 8.74
N LEU A 41 -0.76 21.15 7.76
CA LEU A 41 0.13 21.77 6.76
C LEU A 41 -0.62 22.83 5.92
N GLU A 42 -1.89 22.60 5.61
CA GLU A 42 -2.73 23.56 4.91
C GLU A 42 -3.08 24.76 5.81
N ALA A 43 -3.54 24.50 7.04
CA ALA A 43 -4.01 25.53 7.97
C ALA A 43 -2.86 26.40 8.51
N ASP A 44 -1.76 25.79 8.95
CA ASP A 44 -0.67 26.48 9.64
C ASP A 44 0.33 27.13 8.66
N LEU A 45 0.60 26.47 7.54
CA LEU A 45 1.64 26.87 6.58
C LEU A 45 1.09 27.40 5.25
N GLY A 46 -0.24 27.36 5.04
CA GLY A 46 -0.88 27.79 3.80
C GLY A 46 -0.50 26.95 2.57
N ILE A 47 -0.01 25.71 2.76
CA ILE A 47 0.34 24.83 1.65
C ILE A 47 -0.94 24.39 0.93
N SER A 48 -1.06 24.68 -0.36
CA SER A 48 -2.26 24.35 -1.14
C SER A 48 -2.51 22.85 -1.25
N LYS A 49 -3.78 22.43 -1.35
CA LYS A 49 -4.15 21.02 -1.60
C LYS A 49 -3.50 20.48 -2.87
N THR A 50 -3.33 21.32 -3.89
CA THR A 50 -2.62 20.94 -5.11
C THR A 50 -1.15 20.57 -4.82
N SER A 51 -0.44 21.36 -4.02
CA SER A 51 0.94 21.07 -3.61
C SER A 51 1.04 19.81 -2.75
N LEU A 52 0.11 19.63 -1.80
CA LEU A 52 0.01 18.39 -0.99
C LEU A 52 -0.27 17.17 -1.88
N GLY A 53 -1.12 17.33 -2.89
CA GLY A 53 -1.39 16.31 -3.90
C GLY A 53 -0.17 15.96 -4.76
N ILE A 54 0.68 16.94 -5.08
CA ILE A 54 1.96 16.70 -5.76
C ILE A 54 2.87 15.83 -4.88
N PHE A 55 2.95 16.09 -3.57
CA PHE A 55 3.73 15.24 -2.65
C PHE A 55 3.24 13.80 -2.65
N LEU A 56 1.92 13.57 -2.58
CA LEU A 56 1.32 12.24 -2.66
C LEU A 56 1.66 11.54 -3.99
N THR A 57 1.53 12.26 -5.09
CA THR A 57 1.82 11.76 -6.44
C THR A 57 3.30 11.38 -6.59
N LEU A 58 4.21 12.28 -6.24
CA LEU A 58 5.65 12.04 -6.32
C LEU A 58 6.05 10.83 -5.47
N ASN A 59 5.55 10.74 -4.24
CA ASN A 59 5.82 9.59 -3.39
C ASN A 59 5.33 8.28 -4.02
N GLY A 60 4.11 8.25 -4.57
CA GLY A 60 3.54 7.07 -5.21
C GLY A 60 4.34 6.60 -6.43
N VAL A 61 4.67 7.51 -7.33
CA VAL A 61 5.44 7.21 -8.55
C VAL A 61 6.87 6.78 -8.20
N VAL A 62 7.55 7.56 -7.35
CA VAL A 62 8.92 7.28 -6.93
C VAL A 62 9.01 5.96 -6.18
N TYR A 63 8.05 5.66 -5.30
CA TYR A 63 7.97 4.37 -4.62
C TYR A 63 7.78 3.21 -5.60
N GLY A 64 6.89 3.36 -6.58
CA GLY A 64 6.67 2.32 -7.59
C GLY A 64 7.94 1.96 -8.37
N LEU A 65 8.68 2.97 -8.81
CA LEU A 65 9.97 2.80 -9.50
C LEU A 65 11.04 2.23 -8.55
N SER A 66 11.13 2.79 -7.36
CA SER A 66 12.09 2.37 -6.34
C SER A 66 11.90 0.91 -5.94
N ARG A 67 10.67 0.45 -5.78
CA ARG A 67 10.35 -0.94 -5.43
C ARG A 67 10.90 -1.93 -6.47
N PHE A 68 10.86 -1.57 -7.74
CA PHE A 68 11.43 -2.41 -8.81
C PHE A 68 12.96 -2.50 -8.70
N VAL A 69 13.66 -1.37 -8.55
CA VAL A 69 15.12 -1.33 -8.41
C VAL A 69 15.56 -2.05 -7.12
N ASN A 70 14.89 -1.77 -6.03
CA ASN A 70 15.18 -2.39 -4.72
C ASN A 70 14.87 -3.89 -4.69
N GLY A 71 13.97 -4.40 -5.54
CA GLY A 71 13.78 -5.83 -5.74
C GLY A 71 15.06 -6.53 -6.21
N ILE A 72 15.74 -5.94 -7.20
CA ILE A 72 17.00 -6.47 -7.74
C ILE A 72 18.14 -6.36 -6.70
N LEU A 73 18.19 -5.26 -5.95
CA LEU A 73 19.23 -5.03 -4.95
C LEU A 73 19.06 -5.95 -3.72
N ALA A 74 17.83 -6.15 -3.26
CA ALA A 74 17.53 -7.00 -2.11
C ALA A 74 17.96 -8.45 -2.32
N ASP A 75 17.90 -8.96 -3.55
CA ASP A 75 18.36 -10.31 -3.88
C ASP A 75 19.88 -10.49 -3.77
N ARG A 76 20.64 -9.38 -3.87
CA ARG A 76 22.11 -9.38 -3.85
C ARG A 76 22.72 -8.98 -2.50
N MET A 77 21.92 -8.36 -1.63
CA MET A 77 22.38 -7.82 -0.35
C MET A 77 21.83 -8.64 0.81
N ASN A 78 22.47 -8.52 1.98
CA ASN A 78 21.96 -9.11 3.21
C ASN A 78 20.62 -8.42 3.60
N ALA A 79 19.52 -9.16 3.53
CA ALA A 79 18.17 -8.62 3.71
C ALA A 79 17.92 -8.01 5.09
N ARG A 80 18.58 -8.53 6.14
CA ARG A 80 18.53 -7.99 7.51
C ARG A 80 19.00 -6.54 7.54
N TRP A 81 20.23 -6.30 7.08
CA TRP A 81 20.84 -4.99 7.07
C TRP A 81 20.13 -4.05 6.09
N TYR A 82 19.76 -4.56 4.92
CA TYR A 82 19.10 -3.79 3.89
C TYR A 82 17.77 -3.21 4.38
N MET A 83 16.94 -4.03 5.03
CA MET A 83 15.67 -3.60 5.60
C MET A 83 15.86 -2.62 6.77
N ALA A 84 16.78 -2.92 7.68
CA ALA A 84 17.03 -2.11 8.87
C ALA A 84 17.58 -0.71 8.52
N ILE A 85 18.58 -0.64 7.63
CA ILE A 85 19.16 0.63 7.18
C ILE A 85 18.11 1.41 6.36
N GLY A 86 17.37 0.75 5.48
CA GLY A 86 16.30 1.40 4.70
C GLY A 86 15.24 2.03 5.60
N LEU A 87 14.77 1.33 6.64
CA LEU A 87 13.81 1.87 7.60
C LEU A 87 14.40 3.03 8.42
N ALA A 88 15.66 2.92 8.87
CA ALA A 88 16.33 3.99 9.60
C ALA A 88 16.45 5.27 8.75
N LEU A 89 16.84 5.14 7.48
CA LEU A 89 16.94 6.27 6.56
C LEU A 89 15.56 6.86 6.22
N CYS A 90 14.52 6.03 6.05
CA CYS A 90 13.13 6.51 5.93
C CYS A 90 12.73 7.35 7.14
N ALA A 91 13.03 6.84 8.36
CA ALA A 91 12.72 7.55 9.60
C ALA A 91 13.46 8.90 9.67
N LEU A 92 14.74 8.94 9.31
CA LEU A 92 15.52 10.19 9.28
C LEU A 92 14.98 11.20 8.26
N ALA A 93 14.66 10.76 7.03
CA ALA A 93 14.07 11.64 6.02
C ALA A 93 12.72 12.20 6.47
N ASN A 94 11.89 11.34 7.08
CA ASN A 94 10.59 11.73 7.61
C ASN A 94 10.72 12.66 8.82
N PHE A 95 11.69 12.42 9.70
CA PHE A 95 12.01 13.29 10.83
C PHE A 95 12.46 14.68 10.35
N ALA A 96 13.35 14.74 9.35
CA ALA A 96 13.80 15.97 8.73
C ALA A 96 12.66 16.76 8.08
N PHE A 97 11.66 16.08 7.50
CA PHE A 97 10.47 16.74 6.96
C PHE A 97 9.76 17.61 8.00
N GLY A 98 9.67 17.17 9.26
CA GLY A 98 9.05 17.91 10.35
C GLY A 98 9.74 19.24 10.71
N PHE A 99 11.00 19.43 10.28
CA PHE A 99 11.76 20.69 10.43
C PHE A 99 11.67 21.60 9.20
N GLY A 100 10.76 21.32 8.25
CA GLY A 100 10.68 22.06 6.99
C GLY A 100 10.52 23.58 7.17
N GLU A 101 9.69 24.00 8.12
CA GLU A 101 9.50 25.41 8.48
C GLU A 101 10.78 26.03 9.08
N ASP A 102 11.37 25.37 10.07
CA ASP A 102 12.55 25.88 10.79
C ASP A 102 13.77 25.99 9.88
N ILE A 103 14.01 24.97 9.03
CA ILE A 103 15.12 24.96 8.06
C ILE A 103 14.91 26.04 7.00
N SER A 104 13.69 26.23 6.52
CA SER A 104 13.38 27.23 5.51
C SER A 104 13.56 28.65 6.04
N SER A 105 13.13 28.88 7.26
CA SER A 105 13.38 30.14 7.96
C SER A 105 14.88 30.42 8.13
N TRP A 106 15.66 29.40 8.50
CA TRP A 106 17.11 29.53 8.61
C TRP A 106 17.81 29.85 7.27
N ILE A 107 17.36 29.20 6.17
CA ILE A 107 17.93 29.42 4.82
C ILE A 107 17.58 30.80 4.27
N THR A 108 16.32 31.23 4.42
CA THR A 108 15.80 32.45 3.81
C THR A 108 16.02 33.70 4.68
N GLY A 109 16.17 33.52 5.99
CA GLY A 109 16.14 34.61 6.99
C GLY A 109 14.73 35.20 7.19
N GLU A 110 13.69 34.57 6.63
CA GLU A 110 12.29 35.03 6.64
C GLU A 110 11.40 33.98 7.26
N HIS A 111 10.29 34.39 7.86
CA HIS A 111 9.27 33.49 8.43
C HIS A 111 7.97 33.47 7.61
N THR A 112 7.86 34.34 6.60
CA THR A 112 6.67 34.49 5.75
C THR A 112 7.11 34.97 4.35
N GLY A 113 6.21 34.90 3.38
CA GLY A 113 6.46 35.38 2.02
C GLY A 113 6.79 34.26 1.03
N ASP A 114 6.77 34.61 -0.26
CA ASP A 114 6.90 33.65 -1.36
C ASP A 114 8.23 32.89 -1.34
N ARG A 115 9.32 33.57 -1.00
CA ARG A 115 10.65 32.93 -0.94
C ARG A 115 10.72 31.88 0.15
N PHE A 116 10.19 32.20 1.33
CA PHE A 116 10.09 31.26 2.45
C PHE A 116 9.22 30.06 2.08
N THR A 117 7.99 30.30 1.60
CA THR A 117 7.03 29.25 1.23
C THR A 117 7.59 28.34 0.13
N ASN A 118 8.19 28.88 -0.92
CA ASN A 118 8.77 28.08 -2.00
C ASN A 118 9.96 27.24 -1.52
N THR A 119 10.82 27.78 -0.66
CA THR A 119 11.95 27.05 -0.07
C THR A 119 11.44 25.90 0.81
N MET A 120 10.41 26.16 1.61
CA MET A 120 9.78 25.17 2.46
C MET A 120 9.14 24.01 1.67
N ILE A 121 8.34 24.33 0.66
CA ILE A 121 7.73 23.34 -0.22
C ILE A 121 8.80 22.50 -0.94
N LEU A 122 9.87 23.15 -1.42
CA LEU A 122 10.97 22.45 -2.07
C LEU A 122 11.69 21.50 -1.11
N PHE A 123 12.07 21.97 0.08
CA PHE A 123 12.77 21.16 1.08
C PHE A 123 11.92 19.97 1.52
N MET A 124 10.66 20.22 1.90
CA MET A 124 9.72 19.16 2.30
C MET A 124 9.47 18.19 1.16
N GLY A 125 9.33 18.67 -0.07
CA GLY A 125 9.18 17.86 -1.27
C GLY A 125 10.37 16.94 -1.52
N VAL A 126 11.59 17.46 -1.38
CA VAL A 126 12.82 16.66 -1.52
C VAL A 126 12.88 15.58 -0.44
N MET A 127 12.61 15.91 0.83
CA MET A 127 12.59 14.92 1.91
C MET A 127 11.53 13.85 1.68
N TRP A 128 10.38 14.23 1.13
CA TRP A 128 9.29 13.29 0.83
C TRP A 128 9.61 12.37 -0.36
N VAL A 129 10.29 12.88 -1.39
CA VAL A 129 10.80 12.07 -2.51
C VAL A 129 11.88 11.10 -2.04
N VAL A 130 12.83 11.57 -1.20
CA VAL A 130 13.86 10.71 -0.60
C VAL A 130 13.21 9.61 0.23
N ASN A 131 12.21 9.94 1.06
CA ASN A 131 11.44 8.95 1.79
C ASN A 131 10.79 7.94 0.82
N GLY A 132 10.14 8.38 -0.26
CA GLY A 132 9.53 7.52 -1.28
C GLY A 132 10.52 6.55 -1.94
N LEU A 133 11.74 7.02 -2.24
CA LEU A 133 12.84 6.16 -2.75
C LEU A 133 13.23 5.09 -1.72
N LEU A 134 13.40 5.47 -0.48
CA LEU A 134 13.81 4.58 0.60
C LEU A 134 12.70 3.60 1.01
N GLN A 135 11.43 3.96 0.85
CA GLN A 135 10.28 3.07 1.10
C GLN A 135 10.33 1.79 0.24
N GLY A 136 10.95 1.84 -0.94
CA GLY A 136 11.17 0.67 -1.79
C GLY A 136 12.03 -0.42 -1.15
N THR A 137 12.80 -0.11 -0.10
CA THR A 137 13.63 -1.08 0.65
C THR A 137 12.82 -1.94 1.63
N GLY A 138 11.51 -1.71 1.79
CA GLY A 138 10.69 -2.41 2.78
C GLY A 138 10.24 -3.80 2.33
N PHE A 139 9.50 -3.89 1.23
CA PHE A 139 8.88 -5.15 0.79
C PHE A 139 9.88 -6.19 0.25
N PRO A 140 10.84 -5.85 -0.65
CA PRO A 140 11.68 -6.87 -1.26
C PRO A 140 12.51 -7.70 -0.27
N PRO A 141 13.18 -7.10 0.73
CA PRO A 141 13.92 -7.92 1.71
C PRO A 141 12.98 -8.78 2.57
N CYS A 142 11.75 -8.32 2.87
CA CYS A 142 10.76 -9.17 3.55
C CYS A 142 10.42 -10.40 2.71
N ALA A 143 10.14 -10.23 1.43
CA ALA A 143 9.83 -11.35 0.54
C ALA A 143 11.00 -12.36 0.51
N ARG A 144 12.24 -11.88 0.38
CA ARG A 144 13.44 -12.72 0.44
C ARG A 144 13.56 -13.47 1.79
N LEU A 145 13.50 -12.76 2.91
CA LEU A 145 13.57 -13.38 4.24
C LEU A 145 12.51 -14.48 4.42
N LEU A 146 11.27 -14.18 4.06
CA LEU A 146 10.17 -15.13 4.21
C LEU A 146 10.36 -16.38 3.34
N THR A 147 10.89 -16.24 2.13
CA THR A 147 11.18 -17.40 1.26
C THR A 147 12.33 -18.27 1.76
N HIS A 148 13.31 -17.72 2.48
CA HIS A 148 14.38 -18.50 3.09
C HIS A 148 13.97 -19.20 4.41
N TRP A 149 13.02 -18.60 5.16
CA TRP A 149 12.61 -19.10 6.47
C TRP A 149 11.30 -19.90 6.46
N ILE A 150 10.53 -19.88 5.36
CA ILE A 150 9.23 -20.57 5.30
C ILE A 150 9.28 -21.66 4.22
N PRO A 151 8.99 -22.92 4.58
CA PRO A 151 8.87 -23.99 3.61
C PRO A 151 7.85 -23.67 2.52
N PRO A 152 8.06 -24.10 1.26
CA PRO A 152 7.15 -23.80 0.14
C PRO A 152 5.69 -24.20 0.39
N ARG A 153 5.45 -25.29 1.11
CA ARG A 153 4.11 -25.78 1.44
C ARG A 153 3.30 -24.83 2.35
N GLU A 154 3.98 -24.02 3.16
CA GLU A 154 3.35 -23.11 4.13
C GLU A 154 3.45 -21.64 3.70
N LEU A 155 4.20 -21.38 2.61
CA LEU A 155 4.58 -20.02 2.21
C LEU A 155 3.34 -19.16 1.89
N ALA A 156 2.39 -19.70 1.11
CA ALA A 156 1.20 -18.96 0.70
C ALA A 156 0.37 -18.49 1.90
N THR A 157 0.09 -19.39 2.84
CA THR A 157 -0.70 -19.06 4.04
C THR A 157 0.02 -18.06 4.93
N LYS A 158 1.31 -18.29 5.21
CA LYS A 158 2.10 -17.39 6.08
C LYS A 158 2.33 -16.03 5.44
N MET A 159 2.52 -15.95 4.12
CA MET A 159 2.60 -14.69 3.37
C MET A 159 1.29 -13.92 3.41
N SER A 160 0.14 -14.60 3.35
CA SER A 160 -1.17 -13.96 3.46
C SER A 160 -1.36 -13.33 4.85
N VAL A 161 -0.99 -14.04 5.92
CA VAL A 161 -1.00 -13.50 7.28
C VAL A 161 -0.01 -12.33 7.40
N TRP A 162 1.21 -12.51 6.91
CA TRP A 162 2.23 -11.46 6.92
C TRP A 162 1.75 -10.19 6.20
N ASN A 163 1.02 -10.34 5.11
CA ASN A 163 0.54 -9.21 4.30
C ASN A 163 -0.43 -8.29 5.08
N THR A 164 -1.08 -8.78 6.15
CA THR A 164 -1.93 -7.92 7.00
C THR A 164 -1.13 -6.81 7.71
N SER A 165 0.19 -6.98 7.84
CA SER A 165 1.06 -6.02 8.52
C SER A 165 1.00 -4.60 7.95
N HIS A 166 0.78 -4.46 6.64
CA HIS A 166 0.67 -3.14 6.02
C HIS A 166 -0.60 -2.40 6.44
N SER A 167 -1.74 -3.08 6.52
CA SER A 167 -3.00 -2.48 6.97
C SER A 167 -2.98 -2.19 8.48
N ILE A 168 -2.36 -3.08 9.26
CA ILE A 168 -2.15 -2.85 10.70
C ILE A 168 -1.28 -1.61 10.91
N GLY A 169 -0.16 -1.50 10.20
CA GLY A 169 0.73 -0.34 10.29
C GLY A 169 0.05 0.96 9.86
N ALA A 170 -0.68 0.94 8.74
CA ALA A 170 -1.45 2.08 8.27
C ALA A 170 -2.53 2.50 9.28
N GLY A 171 -3.31 1.55 9.80
CA GLY A 171 -4.35 1.82 10.79
C GLY A 171 -3.79 2.41 12.09
N LEU A 172 -2.72 1.81 12.62
CA LEU A 172 -2.11 2.29 13.86
C LEU A 172 -1.55 3.70 13.73
N VAL A 173 -0.87 4.03 12.63
CA VAL A 173 -0.28 5.36 12.47
C VAL A 173 -1.34 6.44 12.25
N VAL A 174 -2.45 6.15 11.55
CA VAL A 174 -3.51 7.15 11.38
C VAL A 174 -4.24 7.41 12.68
N ILE A 175 -4.45 6.41 13.55
CA ILE A 175 -4.99 6.61 14.90
C ILE A 175 -4.01 7.45 15.74
N LEU A 176 -2.73 7.09 15.75
CA LEU A 176 -1.69 7.81 16.48
C LEU A 176 -1.63 9.28 16.05
N CYS A 177 -1.56 9.54 14.74
CA CYS A 177 -1.48 10.90 14.22
C CYS A 177 -2.79 11.67 14.42
N GLY A 178 -3.94 11.02 14.35
CA GLY A 178 -5.23 11.64 14.70
C GLY A 178 -5.25 12.14 16.13
N TYR A 179 -4.77 11.33 17.08
CA TYR A 179 -4.61 11.74 18.47
C TYR A 179 -3.59 12.88 18.64
N ILE A 180 -2.45 12.80 17.96
CA ILE A 180 -1.42 13.86 17.96
C ILE A 180 -2.00 15.19 17.48
N MET A 181 -2.75 15.18 16.38
CA MET A 181 -3.37 16.40 15.83
C MET A 181 -4.42 17.02 16.76
N GLY A 182 -5.05 16.23 17.62
CA GLY A 182 -6.03 16.71 18.60
C GLY A 182 -5.45 17.06 19.98
N THR A 183 -4.14 16.78 20.24
CA THR A 183 -3.57 16.96 21.60
C THR A 183 -2.24 17.70 21.62
N CYS A 184 -1.47 17.64 20.55
CA CYS A 184 -0.17 18.32 20.46
C CYS A 184 -0.31 19.70 19.80
N GLY A 185 0.78 20.47 19.79
CA GLY A 185 0.78 21.81 19.23
C GLY A 185 0.58 22.90 20.26
N SER A 186 0.45 24.13 19.82
CA SER A 186 0.36 25.32 20.65
C SER A 186 -1.02 25.95 20.56
N GLY A 187 -1.57 26.37 21.70
CA GLY A 187 -2.88 27.02 21.79
C GLY A 187 -4.09 26.10 21.57
N PRO A 188 -5.31 26.65 21.58
CA PRO A 188 -6.54 25.89 21.42
C PRO A 188 -6.71 25.27 20.01
N ASP A 189 -6.07 25.82 19.00
CA ASP A 189 -6.13 25.36 17.60
C ASP A 189 -5.02 24.37 17.26
N HIS A 190 -4.22 23.93 18.25
CA HIS A 190 -3.13 22.95 18.11
C HIS A 190 -2.12 23.28 16.99
N VAL A 191 -1.78 24.57 16.81
CA VAL A 191 -0.83 25.04 15.80
C VAL A 191 0.50 24.30 15.91
N GLY A 192 1.03 23.80 14.79
CA GLY A 192 2.28 23.01 14.74
C GLY A 192 2.14 21.55 15.14
N ALA A 193 0.92 21.07 15.44
CA ALA A 193 0.68 19.64 15.75
C ALA A 193 1.15 18.70 14.64
N TRP A 194 1.06 19.13 13.39
CA TRP A 194 1.52 18.39 12.22
C TRP A 194 2.99 17.96 12.30
N LYS A 195 3.89 18.75 12.95
CA LYS A 195 5.31 18.39 13.15
C LYS A 195 5.46 17.10 13.93
N TRP A 196 4.65 16.93 14.97
CA TRP A 196 4.66 15.74 15.82
C TRP A 196 4.19 14.48 15.07
N CYS A 197 3.35 14.61 14.04
CA CYS A 197 2.99 13.51 13.14
C CYS A 197 4.18 13.00 12.32
N PHE A 198 5.26 13.78 12.20
CA PHE A 198 6.52 13.34 11.59
C PHE A 198 7.53 12.88 12.63
N TRP A 199 7.65 13.55 13.76
CA TRP A 199 8.68 13.25 14.75
C TRP A 199 8.41 11.97 15.54
N ILE A 200 7.19 11.80 16.09
CA ILE A 200 6.85 10.63 16.91
C ILE A 200 6.90 9.33 16.09
N PRO A 201 6.22 9.21 14.92
CA PRO A 201 6.32 8.01 14.11
C PRO A 201 7.74 7.69 13.63
N SER A 202 8.56 8.73 13.36
CA SER A 202 9.97 8.55 13.00
C SER A 202 10.80 7.99 14.13
N ALA A 203 10.62 8.48 15.35
CA ALA A 203 11.32 7.93 16.52
C ALA A 203 10.97 6.46 16.75
N ILE A 204 9.69 6.10 16.62
CA ILE A 204 9.21 4.72 16.74
C ILE A 204 9.81 3.86 15.61
N ALA A 205 9.80 4.33 14.37
CA ALA A 205 10.34 3.61 13.22
C ALA A 205 11.86 3.43 13.33
N PHE A 206 12.58 4.45 13.80
CA PHE A 206 14.03 4.37 14.02
C PHE A 206 14.38 3.36 15.13
N ALA A 207 13.67 3.39 16.25
CA ALA A 207 13.82 2.38 17.29
C ALA A 207 13.52 0.97 16.76
N GLY A 208 12.49 0.81 15.94
CA GLY A 208 12.17 -0.43 15.25
C GLY A 208 13.27 -0.87 14.29
N ALA A 209 13.89 0.04 13.54
CA ALA A 209 15.02 -0.27 12.66
C ALA A 209 16.22 -0.82 13.43
N VAL A 210 16.54 -0.23 14.58
CA VAL A 210 17.55 -0.78 15.51
C VAL A 210 17.14 -2.17 15.98
N GLY A 211 15.88 -2.36 16.36
CA GLY A 211 15.34 -3.67 16.74
C GLY A 211 15.52 -4.72 15.65
N LEU A 212 15.24 -4.38 14.37
CA LEU A 212 15.39 -5.33 13.25
C LEU A 212 16.81 -5.90 13.15
N VAL A 213 17.84 -5.10 13.46
CA VAL A 213 19.24 -5.56 13.48
C VAL A 213 19.42 -6.71 14.47
N PHE A 214 18.75 -6.70 15.60
CA PHE A 214 18.86 -7.76 16.61
C PHE A 214 17.93 -8.93 16.32
N PHE A 215 16.74 -8.68 15.83
CA PHE A 215 15.69 -9.70 15.67
C PHE A 215 15.75 -10.47 14.36
N LEU A 216 16.27 -9.92 13.28
CA LEU A 216 16.37 -10.61 11.99
C LEU A 216 17.68 -11.40 11.83
N ARG A 217 17.60 -12.45 11.00
CA ARG A 217 18.74 -13.17 10.42
C ARG A 217 18.45 -13.43 8.96
N ASP A 218 19.48 -13.27 8.10
CA ASP A 218 19.30 -13.30 6.64
C ASP A 218 18.81 -14.68 6.16
N THR A 219 19.55 -15.72 6.53
CA THR A 219 19.28 -17.09 6.08
C THR A 219 19.43 -18.08 7.24
N PRO A 220 18.89 -19.30 7.15
CA PRO A 220 19.12 -20.36 8.12
C PRO A 220 20.60 -20.67 8.34
N SER A 221 21.41 -20.67 7.30
CA SER A 221 22.86 -20.88 7.37
C SER A 221 23.58 -19.84 8.22
N SER A 222 23.09 -18.60 8.26
CA SER A 222 23.64 -17.52 9.09
C SER A 222 23.57 -17.79 10.59
N VAL A 223 22.82 -18.80 11.01
CA VAL A 223 22.70 -19.25 12.42
C VAL A 223 23.11 -20.72 12.59
N GLY A 224 23.81 -21.30 11.59
CA GLY A 224 24.30 -22.68 11.63
C GLY A 224 23.21 -23.74 11.44
N LEU A 225 22.13 -23.39 10.76
CA LEU A 225 21.06 -24.31 10.38
C LEU A 225 21.14 -24.63 8.88
N PRO A 226 20.76 -25.85 8.46
CA PRO A 226 20.70 -26.18 7.03
C PRO A 226 19.65 -25.33 6.32
N GLU A 227 19.94 -24.97 5.06
CA GLU A 227 18.99 -24.30 4.19
C GLU A 227 17.80 -25.21 3.87
N LEU A 228 16.66 -24.59 3.50
CA LEU A 228 15.49 -25.34 3.08
C LEU A 228 15.75 -26.03 1.74
N GLU A 229 15.26 -27.27 1.60
CA GLU A 229 15.28 -28.02 0.34
C GLU A 229 14.60 -27.19 -0.76
N GLY A 230 15.18 -27.15 -1.95
CA GLY A 230 14.67 -26.40 -3.10
C GLY A 230 15.28 -24.99 -3.29
N THR A 231 16.25 -24.58 -2.47
CA THR A 231 16.97 -23.31 -2.70
C THR A 231 17.77 -23.38 -4.01
N GLU A 232 18.42 -24.52 -4.30
CA GLU A 232 19.16 -24.76 -5.55
C GLU A 232 18.24 -24.83 -6.78
N SER A 233 17.03 -25.40 -6.64
CA SER A 233 16.05 -25.44 -7.74
C SER A 233 15.53 -24.04 -8.08
N ARG A 234 15.49 -23.12 -7.13
CA ARG A 234 15.11 -21.72 -7.38
C ARG A 234 16.16 -20.94 -8.16
N GLU A 235 17.44 -21.24 -7.95
CA GLU A 235 18.52 -20.64 -8.74
C GLU A 235 18.50 -21.16 -10.18
N ALA A 236 18.21 -22.43 -10.39
CA ALA A 236 18.01 -23.04 -11.71
C ALA A 236 16.77 -22.45 -12.42
N GLU A 237 15.63 -22.30 -11.72
CA GLU A 237 14.45 -21.61 -12.23
C GLU A 237 14.72 -20.13 -12.58
N ALA A 238 15.52 -19.43 -11.75
CA ALA A 238 15.92 -18.05 -12.01
C ALA A 238 16.84 -17.94 -13.24
N ALA A 239 17.68 -18.94 -13.50
CA ALA A 239 18.50 -19.05 -14.70
C ALA A 239 17.63 -19.33 -15.95
N GLU A 240 16.66 -20.25 -15.85
CA GLU A 240 15.68 -20.54 -16.92
C GLU A 240 14.86 -19.30 -17.31
N ARG A 241 14.49 -18.47 -16.34
CA ARG A 241 13.78 -17.20 -16.56
C ARG A 241 14.56 -16.14 -17.35
N LYS A 242 15.85 -16.35 -17.63
CA LYS A 242 16.68 -15.46 -18.48
C LYS A 242 16.71 -15.88 -19.95
N GLY A 243 16.20 -17.04 -20.30
CA GLY A 243 16.24 -17.60 -21.67
C GLY A 243 15.32 -16.85 -22.65
N ALA A 244 15.64 -17.00 -23.97
CA ALA A 244 14.82 -16.42 -25.04
C ALA A 244 13.41 -17.01 -25.09
N GLU A 245 13.26 -18.28 -24.77
CA GLU A 245 11.97 -18.99 -24.69
C GLU A 245 11.06 -18.40 -23.60
N TYR A 246 11.63 -18.10 -22.43
CA TYR A 246 10.87 -17.45 -21.36
C TYR A 246 10.42 -16.03 -21.74
N LYS A 247 11.28 -15.26 -22.45
CA LYS A 247 10.89 -13.95 -22.97
C LYS A 247 9.73 -14.05 -23.96
N ALA A 248 9.78 -15.01 -24.88
CA ALA A 248 8.69 -15.27 -25.82
C ALA A 248 7.39 -15.68 -25.11
N PHE A 249 7.51 -16.51 -24.08
CA PHE A 249 6.39 -16.90 -23.21
C PHE A 249 5.75 -15.69 -22.52
N LEU A 250 6.57 -14.79 -21.92
CA LEU A 250 6.06 -13.57 -21.29
C LEU A 250 5.36 -12.64 -22.30
N VAL A 251 5.92 -12.49 -23.50
CA VAL A 251 5.28 -11.68 -24.55
C VAL A 251 3.92 -12.25 -24.91
N LYS A 252 3.80 -13.56 -25.06
CA LYS A 252 2.54 -14.24 -25.42
C LYS A 252 1.49 -14.12 -24.30
N HIS A 253 1.85 -14.49 -23.06
CA HIS A 253 0.90 -14.69 -21.96
C HIS A 253 0.65 -13.44 -21.09
N VAL A 254 1.53 -12.44 -21.14
CA VAL A 254 1.39 -11.19 -20.38
C VAL A 254 1.17 -10.00 -21.33
N PHE A 255 2.19 -9.66 -22.13
CA PHE A 255 2.17 -8.40 -22.88
C PHE A 255 1.19 -8.40 -24.07
N ARG A 256 0.89 -9.55 -24.66
CA ARG A 256 -0.12 -9.70 -25.72
C ARG A 256 -1.47 -10.17 -25.24
N ASN A 257 -1.61 -10.45 -23.94
CA ASN A 257 -2.89 -10.89 -23.37
C ASN A 257 -3.75 -9.65 -23.04
N PRO A 258 -4.86 -9.40 -23.76
CA PRO A 258 -5.69 -8.22 -23.53
C PRO A 258 -6.35 -8.20 -22.16
N LEU A 259 -6.59 -9.37 -21.55
CA LEU A 259 -7.20 -9.47 -20.22
C LEU A 259 -6.27 -8.92 -19.15
N ILE A 260 -4.95 -9.10 -19.28
CA ILE A 260 -3.97 -8.53 -18.35
C ILE A 260 -3.97 -6.99 -18.41
N TRP A 261 -4.10 -6.41 -19.61
CA TRP A 261 -4.20 -4.96 -19.77
C TRP A 261 -5.50 -4.40 -19.20
N ILE A 262 -6.63 -5.08 -19.44
CA ILE A 262 -7.92 -4.69 -18.85
C ILE A 262 -7.85 -4.74 -17.33
N LEU A 263 -7.24 -5.78 -16.75
CA LEU A 263 -7.00 -5.89 -15.30
C LEU A 263 -6.08 -4.77 -14.80
N GLY A 264 -5.05 -4.40 -15.56
CA GLY A 264 -4.19 -3.26 -15.24
C GLY A 264 -4.97 -1.95 -15.19
N PHE A 265 -5.76 -1.65 -16.23
CA PHE A 265 -6.62 -0.46 -16.25
C PHE A 265 -7.67 -0.50 -15.14
N ALA A 266 -8.29 -1.64 -14.88
CA ALA A 266 -9.21 -1.78 -13.76
C ALA A 266 -8.51 -1.47 -12.42
N ASN A 267 -7.28 -1.94 -12.24
CA ASN A 267 -6.48 -1.68 -11.05
C ASN A 267 -6.18 -0.18 -10.85
N PHE A 268 -5.94 0.55 -11.94
CA PHE A 268 -5.78 1.99 -11.91
C PHE A 268 -7.01 2.68 -11.27
N PHE A 269 -8.23 2.33 -11.70
CA PHE A 269 -9.46 2.91 -11.16
C PHE A 269 -9.72 2.48 -9.70
N VAL A 270 -9.50 1.21 -9.36
CA VAL A 270 -9.63 0.71 -7.98
C VAL A 270 -8.71 1.48 -7.03
N TYR A 271 -7.46 1.70 -7.45
CA TYR A 271 -6.48 2.39 -6.61
C TYR A 271 -6.73 3.90 -6.51
N ILE A 272 -7.34 4.56 -7.53
CA ILE A 272 -7.79 5.94 -7.39
C ILE A 272 -8.80 6.05 -6.25
N VAL A 273 -9.86 5.23 -6.25
CA VAL A 273 -10.88 5.26 -5.19
C VAL A 273 -10.25 4.98 -3.82
N ARG A 274 -9.41 3.96 -3.73
CA ARG A 274 -8.74 3.60 -2.48
C ARG A 274 -7.85 4.71 -1.93
N PHE A 275 -6.96 5.24 -2.75
CA PHE A 275 -6.02 6.29 -2.31
C PHE A 275 -6.73 7.61 -2.03
N SER A 276 -7.81 7.93 -2.76
CA SER A 276 -8.64 9.10 -2.45
C SER A 276 -9.15 9.08 -1.02
N VAL A 277 -9.60 7.91 -0.53
CA VAL A 277 -10.06 7.77 0.86
C VAL A 277 -8.90 7.71 1.84
N LEU A 278 -7.82 6.97 1.52
CA LEU A 278 -6.71 6.77 2.46
C LEU A 278 -5.85 8.01 2.65
N ASP A 279 -5.58 8.74 1.56
CA ASP A 279 -4.65 9.84 1.59
C ASP A 279 -5.36 11.16 1.90
N TRP A 280 -6.57 11.36 1.36
CA TRP A 280 -7.36 12.57 1.58
C TRP A 280 -8.46 12.41 2.65
N GLY A 281 -8.70 11.20 3.14
CA GLY A 281 -9.75 10.90 4.12
C GLY A 281 -9.77 11.85 5.30
N PRO A 282 -8.64 12.11 5.98
CA PRO A 282 -8.62 13.05 7.10
C PRO A 282 -9.05 14.47 6.71
N SER A 283 -8.52 15.01 5.61
CA SER A 283 -8.90 16.33 5.08
C SER A 283 -10.36 16.38 4.66
N LEU A 284 -10.80 15.34 3.95
CA LEU A 284 -12.18 15.20 3.50
C LEU A 284 -13.16 15.10 4.66
N LEU A 285 -12.88 14.28 5.67
CA LEU A 285 -13.73 14.11 6.87
C LEU A 285 -13.79 15.39 7.70
N SER A 286 -12.64 16.03 7.92
CA SER A 286 -12.57 17.27 8.69
C SER A 286 -13.27 18.43 7.97
N GLN A 287 -12.96 18.66 6.72
CA GLN A 287 -13.40 19.85 5.99
C GLN A 287 -14.81 19.72 5.39
N SER A 288 -15.25 18.51 4.97
CA SER A 288 -16.57 18.33 4.37
C SER A 288 -17.63 17.85 5.36
N LYS A 289 -17.24 17.20 6.46
CA LYS A 289 -18.14 16.62 7.46
C LYS A 289 -17.97 17.18 8.87
N GLY A 290 -16.99 18.07 9.09
CA GLY A 290 -16.73 18.66 10.42
C GLY A 290 -16.24 17.65 11.46
N VAL A 291 -15.71 16.51 11.05
CA VAL A 291 -15.22 15.47 11.95
C VAL A 291 -13.88 15.90 12.55
N SER A 292 -13.71 15.73 13.88
CA SER A 292 -12.43 16.01 14.53
C SER A 292 -11.32 15.10 13.98
N MET A 293 -10.08 15.56 14.04
CA MET A 293 -8.93 14.80 13.52
C MET A 293 -8.73 13.47 14.22
N GLU A 294 -9.03 13.39 15.51
CA GLU A 294 -9.01 12.14 16.28
C GLU A 294 -10.01 11.12 15.70
N HIS A 295 -11.26 11.53 15.51
CA HIS A 295 -12.29 10.67 14.92
C HIS A 295 -12.00 10.35 13.45
N ALA A 296 -11.40 11.28 12.69
CA ALA A 296 -10.98 11.03 11.31
C ALA A 296 -9.91 9.94 11.23
N GLY A 297 -8.93 9.94 12.15
CA GLY A 297 -7.94 8.87 12.28
C GLY A 297 -8.59 7.50 12.52
N TRP A 298 -9.54 7.42 13.45
CA TRP A 298 -10.29 6.18 13.71
C TRP A 298 -11.12 5.72 12.50
N LEU A 299 -11.81 6.64 11.83
CA LEU A 299 -12.64 6.34 10.67
C LEU A 299 -11.80 5.76 9.52
N VAL A 300 -10.64 6.36 9.24
CA VAL A 300 -9.71 5.86 8.21
C VAL A 300 -9.09 4.51 8.61
N ALA A 301 -8.74 4.31 9.89
CA ALA A 301 -8.24 3.03 10.37
C ALA A 301 -9.29 1.91 10.23
N MET A 302 -10.54 2.21 10.53
CA MET A 302 -11.64 1.23 10.42
C MET A 302 -12.01 0.93 8.96
N PHE A 303 -11.83 1.88 8.05
CA PHE A 303 -11.89 1.62 6.60
C PHE A 303 -10.87 0.55 6.19
N GLU A 304 -9.63 0.62 6.69
CA GLU A 304 -8.60 -0.41 6.46
C GLU A 304 -8.99 -1.78 7.04
N ILE A 305 -9.49 -1.82 8.28
CA ILE A 305 -9.90 -3.06 8.95
C ILE A 305 -11.08 -3.71 8.23
N ALA A 306 -12.10 -2.92 7.89
CA ALA A 306 -13.24 -3.39 7.11
C ALA A 306 -12.80 -3.92 5.73
N GLY A 307 -11.78 -3.27 5.16
CA GLY A 307 -11.15 -3.72 3.92
C GLY A 307 -10.55 -5.11 4.01
N ILE A 308 -9.88 -5.47 5.13
CA ILE A 308 -9.35 -6.82 5.34
C ILE A 308 -10.49 -7.86 5.29
N LEU A 309 -11.59 -7.59 6.00
CA LEU A 309 -12.76 -8.47 5.99
C LEU A 309 -13.37 -8.57 4.59
N GLY A 310 -13.46 -7.45 3.88
CA GLY A 310 -13.96 -7.39 2.51
C GLY A 310 -13.11 -8.19 1.53
N MET A 311 -11.80 -8.14 1.65
CA MET A 311 -10.85 -8.91 0.85
C MET A 311 -11.04 -10.43 1.05
N LEU A 312 -11.18 -10.88 2.30
CA LEU A 312 -11.42 -12.29 2.64
C LEU A 312 -12.78 -12.75 2.11
N PHE A 313 -13.82 -11.94 2.32
CA PHE A 313 -15.16 -12.24 1.82
C PHE A 313 -15.21 -12.31 0.29
N ALA A 314 -14.58 -11.37 -0.40
CA ALA A 314 -14.54 -11.33 -1.86
C ALA A 314 -13.83 -12.56 -2.44
N GLY A 315 -12.73 -13.00 -1.82
CA GLY A 315 -12.05 -14.25 -2.18
C GLY A 315 -12.97 -15.45 -2.04
N TRP A 316 -13.59 -15.63 -0.86
CA TRP A 316 -14.53 -16.71 -0.59
C TRP A 316 -15.74 -16.68 -1.55
N ALA A 317 -16.34 -15.52 -1.79
CA ALA A 317 -17.48 -15.36 -2.69
C ALA A 317 -17.11 -15.67 -4.14
N THR A 318 -15.90 -15.33 -4.56
CA THR A 318 -15.36 -15.66 -5.89
C THR A 318 -15.33 -17.16 -6.11
N ASP A 319 -14.81 -17.91 -5.16
CA ASP A 319 -14.69 -19.38 -5.26
C ASP A 319 -16.04 -20.05 -5.14
N ARG A 320 -16.87 -19.64 -4.16
CA ARG A 320 -18.13 -20.31 -3.83
C ARG A 320 -19.27 -20.01 -4.79
N TRP A 321 -19.41 -18.73 -5.20
CA TRP A 321 -20.58 -18.28 -5.99
C TRP A 321 -20.27 -18.04 -7.46
N LEU A 322 -19.04 -17.64 -7.78
CA LEU A 322 -18.68 -17.20 -9.14
C LEU A 322 -17.67 -18.11 -9.85
N LYS A 323 -17.47 -19.33 -9.31
CA LYS A 323 -16.63 -20.38 -9.91
C LYS A 323 -15.23 -19.89 -10.30
N GLY A 324 -14.57 -19.16 -9.37
CA GLY A 324 -13.22 -18.63 -9.57
C GLY A 324 -13.13 -17.39 -10.49
N ARG A 325 -14.25 -16.85 -10.99
CA ARG A 325 -14.25 -15.69 -11.89
C ARG A 325 -14.11 -14.38 -11.10
N ALA A 326 -12.91 -14.08 -10.65
CA ALA A 326 -12.58 -12.94 -9.81
C ALA A 326 -13.05 -11.59 -10.41
N HIS A 327 -12.97 -11.40 -11.73
CA HIS A 327 -13.43 -10.19 -12.41
C HIS A 327 -14.92 -9.89 -12.20
N ARG A 328 -15.77 -10.92 -12.07
CA ARG A 328 -17.21 -10.75 -11.78
C ARG A 328 -17.44 -10.27 -10.35
N THR A 329 -16.71 -10.82 -9.37
CA THR A 329 -16.74 -10.33 -7.99
C THR A 329 -16.34 -8.86 -7.93
N CYS A 330 -15.32 -8.46 -8.70
CA CYS A 330 -14.87 -7.07 -8.77
C CYS A 330 -15.97 -6.12 -9.27
N VAL A 331 -16.84 -6.53 -10.22
CA VAL A 331 -17.99 -5.72 -10.64
C VAL A 331 -18.90 -5.42 -9.46
N PHE A 332 -19.32 -6.44 -8.71
CA PHE A 332 -20.21 -6.26 -7.55
C PHE A 332 -19.55 -5.43 -6.46
N CYS A 333 -18.27 -5.65 -6.21
CA CYS A 333 -17.51 -4.88 -5.24
C CYS A 333 -17.40 -3.40 -5.65
N MET A 334 -17.12 -3.09 -6.92
CA MET A 334 -17.05 -1.70 -7.41
C MET A 334 -18.43 -1.02 -7.40
N ALA A 335 -19.50 -1.73 -7.72
CA ALA A 335 -20.86 -1.23 -7.56
C ALA A 335 -21.18 -0.89 -6.11
N GLY A 336 -20.83 -1.79 -5.17
CA GLY A 336 -20.97 -1.54 -3.74
C GLY A 336 -20.13 -0.35 -3.27
N ALA A 337 -18.88 -0.24 -3.72
CA ALA A 337 -18.01 0.89 -3.39
C ALA A 337 -18.61 2.22 -3.88
N ALA A 338 -19.09 2.27 -5.12
CA ALA A 338 -19.77 3.46 -5.67
C ALA A 338 -21.03 3.81 -4.85
N LEU A 339 -21.84 2.82 -4.49
CA LEU A 339 -23.05 3.03 -3.67
C LEU A 339 -22.70 3.62 -2.31
N PHE A 340 -21.74 3.04 -1.58
CA PHE A 340 -21.42 3.47 -0.22
C PHE A 340 -20.66 4.81 -0.21
N VAL A 341 -19.83 5.10 -1.22
CA VAL A 341 -19.24 6.44 -1.40
C VAL A 341 -20.33 7.48 -1.70
N PHE A 342 -21.32 7.14 -2.54
CA PHE A 342 -22.46 8.01 -2.79
C PHE A 342 -23.30 8.27 -1.54
N LEU A 343 -23.63 7.22 -0.78
CA LEU A 343 -24.35 7.36 0.49
C LEU A 343 -23.57 8.23 1.47
N PHE A 344 -22.25 7.97 1.63
CA PHE A 344 -21.38 8.77 2.48
C PHE A 344 -21.37 10.25 2.08
N TRP A 345 -21.26 10.55 0.79
CA TRP A 345 -21.31 11.92 0.27
C TRP A 345 -22.61 12.62 0.61
N ARG A 346 -23.75 11.93 0.45
CA ARG A 346 -25.09 12.48 0.67
C ARG A 346 -25.45 12.64 2.16
N LEU A 347 -24.69 12.06 3.08
CA LEU A 347 -24.90 12.29 4.49
C LEU A 347 -24.62 13.77 4.85
N PRO A 348 -25.50 14.41 5.65
CA PRO A 348 -25.26 15.78 6.13
C PRO A 348 -24.06 15.83 7.09
N GLY A 349 -23.46 17.03 7.29
CA GLY A 349 -22.31 17.20 8.16
C GLY A 349 -22.61 16.94 9.64
N ASP A 350 -23.86 17.07 10.06
CA ASP A 350 -24.37 16.77 11.41
C ASP A 350 -24.85 15.32 11.58
N ALA A 351 -24.62 14.46 10.57
CA ALA A 351 -24.97 13.05 10.66
C ALA A 351 -24.30 12.38 11.86
N PRO A 352 -24.98 11.44 12.53
CA PRO A 352 -24.37 10.70 13.62
C PRO A 352 -23.08 10.00 13.17
N ILE A 353 -22.03 10.07 13.97
CA ILE A 353 -20.70 9.55 13.64
C ILE A 353 -20.73 8.05 13.30
N TRP A 354 -21.62 7.28 13.93
CA TRP A 354 -21.78 5.84 13.63
C TRP A 354 -22.25 5.59 12.19
N LEU A 355 -23.02 6.53 11.60
CA LEU A 355 -23.51 6.41 10.22
C LEU A 355 -22.39 6.73 9.22
N LEU A 356 -21.56 7.74 9.50
CA LEU A 356 -20.34 8.02 8.76
C LEU A 356 -19.40 6.82 8.82
N PHE A 357 -19.25 6.24 10.01
CA PHE A 357 -18.47 5.03 10.24
C PHE A 357 -18.98 3.85 9.44
N ALA A 358 -20.27 3.53 9.51
CA ALA A 358 -20.87 2.39 8.83
C ALA A 358 -20.72 2.48 7.30
N THR A 359 -21.00 3.66 6.74
CA THR A 359 -20.90 3.87 5.28
C THR A 359 -19.46 3.84 4.77
N LEU A 360 -18.51 4.40 5.54
CA LEU A 360 -17.11 4.38 5.18
C LEU A 360 -16.51 2.98 5.31
N CYS A 361 -16.85 2.23 6.37
CA CYS A 361 -16.48 0.82 6.53
C CYS A 361 -17.02 -0.05 5.40
N ALA A 362 -18.28 0.15 5.01
CA ALA A 362 -18.89 -0.58 3.90
C ALA A 362 -18.21 -0.25 2.56
N ALA A 363 -17.81 1.00 2.32
CA ALA A 363 -17.00 1.37 1.17
C ALA A 363 -15.63 0.68 1.20
N GLY A 364 -14.94 0.64 2.36
CA GLY A 364 -13.68 -0.07 2.55
C GLY A 364 -13.82 -1.57 2.29
N PHE A 365 -14.84 -2.19 2.87
CA PHE A 365 -15.17 -3.60 2.61
C PHE A 365 -15.29 -3.91 1.12
N CYS A 366 -15.94 -3.05 0.36
CA CYS A 366 -16.14 -3.24 -1.07
C CYS A 366 -14.86 -2.99 -1.88
N ILE A 367 -14.07 -1.93 -1.57
CA ILE A 367 -12.93 -1.54 -2.43
C ILE A 367 -11.71 -2.47 -2.31
N TYR A 368 -11.53 -3.13 -1.16
CA TYR A 368 -10.40 -4.03 -0.94
C TYR A 368 -10.59 -5.40 -1.60
N GLY A 369 -11.83 -5.82 -1.92
CA GLY A 369 -12.10 -7.01 -2.71
C GLY A 369 -11.38 -6.97 -4.07
N PRO A 370 -11.67 -6.01 -4.94
CA PRO A 370 -10.97 -5.83 -6.22
C PRO A 370 -9.46 -5.70 -6.07
N GLN A 371 -8.97 -4.97 -5.08
CA GLN A 371 -7.53 -4.82 -4.85
C GLN A 371 -6.80 -6.16 -4.69
N ALA A 372 -7.39 -7.10 -3.95
CA ALA A 372 -6.80 -8.42 -3.77
C ALA A 372 -7.03 -9.32 -4.99
N LEU A 373 -8.24 -9.30 -5.54
CA LEU A 373 -8.66 -10.21 -6.61
C LEU A 373 -8.00 -9.91 -7.95
N ILE A 374 -7.63 -8.66 -8.25
CA ILE A 374 -6.92 -8.30 -9.49
C ILE A 374 -5.59 -9.03 -9.59
N GLY A 375 -4.82 -9.08 -8.51
CA GLY A 375 -3.55 -9.80 -8.47
C GLY A 375 -3.73 -11.29 -8.72
N ILE A 376 -4.76 -11.90 -8.13
CA ILE A 376 -5.10 -13.30 -8.32
C ILE A 376 -5.56 -13.55 -9.76
N ALA A 377 -6.46 -12.71 -10.29
CA ALA A 377 -6.95 -12.81 -11.66
C ALA A 377 -5.80 -12.67 -12.68
N ALA A 378 -4.90 -11.72 -12.48
CA ALA A 378 -3.73 -11.52 -13.35
C ALA A 378 -2.79 -12.74 -13.31
N ALA A 379 -2.53 -13.30 -12.12
CA ALA A 379 -1.72 -14.50 -11.97
C ALA A 379 -2.36 -15.71 -12.67
N ASN A 380 -3.68 -15.89 -12.52
CA ASN A 380 -4.42 -16.98 -13.16
C ASN A 380 -4.45 -16.84 -14.68
N GLN A 381 -4.66 -15.64 -15.22
CA GLN A 381 -4.67 -15.38 -16.67
C GLN A 381 -3.29 -15.54 -17.31
N ALA A 382 -2.21 -15.26 -16.59
CA ALA A 382 -0.84 -15.36 -17.07
C ALA A 382 -0.21 -16.74 -16.87
N THR A 383 -0.89 -17.65 -16.18
CA THR A 383 -0.38 -18.94 -15.67
C THR A 383 0.70 -18.79 -14.58
N LYS A 384 1.00 -19.86 -13.83
CA LYS A 384 1.97 -19.84 -12.72
C LYS A 384 3.35 -19.30 -13.14
N LYS A 385 3.81 -19.67 -14.36
CA LYS A 385 5.15 -19.31 -14.87
C LYS A 385 5.32 -17.80 -15.09
N ALA A 386 4.25 -17.05 -15.39
CA ALA A 386 4.28 -15.60 -15.67
C ALA A 386 3.52 -14.75 -14.64
N ALA A 387 3.00 -15.36 -13.56
CA ALA A 387 2.18 -14.71 -12.56
C ALA A 387 2.84 -13.47 -11.91
N ALA A 388 4.14 -13.55 -11.62
CA ALA A 388 4.87 -12.43 -11.00
C ALA A 388 4.95 -11.22 -11.94
N THR A 389 5.21 -11.47 -13.24
CA THR A 389 5.28 -10.39 -14.26
C THR A 389 3.92 -9.76 -14.49
N ALA A 390 2.85 -10.56 -14.56
CA ALA A 390 1.49 -10.05 -14.70
C ALA A 390 1.06 -9.20 -13.49
N ASN A 391 1.37 -9.64 -12.28
CA ASN A 391 1.16 -8.86 -11.05
C ASN A 391 1.98 -7.58 -11.02
N GLY A 392 3.23 -7.62 -11.50
CA GLY A 392 4.09 -6.46 -11.63
C GLY A 392 3.49 -5.42 -12.58
N LEU A 393 3.03 -5.86 -13.75
CA LEU A 393 2.41 -4.99 -14.75
C LEU A 393 1.11 -4.36 -14.22
N THR A 394 0.20 -5.15 -13.68
CA THR A 394 -1.06 -4.62 -13.10
C THR A 394 -0.80 -3.71 -11.90
N GLY A 395 0.21 -4.01 -11.09
CA GLY A 395 0.64 -3.18 -9.96
C GLY A 395 1.18 -1.81 -10.40
N LEU A 396 1.86 -1.73 -11.54
CA LEU A 396 2.35 -0.46 -12.10
C LEU A 396 1.20 0.51 -12.39
N PHE A 397 0.09 0.02 -12.94
CA PHE A 397 -1.13 0.82 -13.12
C PHE A 397 -1.73 1.30 -11.80
N GLY A 398 -1.66 0.45 -10.75
CA GLY A 398 -2.08 0.84 -9.41
C GLY A 398 -1.30 2.03 -8.86
N TYR A 399 0.02 2.08 -9.03
CA TYR A 399 0.82 3.23 -8.58
C TYR A 399 0.69 4.45 -9.50
N ALA A 400 0.49 4.25 -10.81
CA ALA A 400 0.21 5.35 -11.73
C ALA A 400 -1.10 6.10 -11.36
N SER A 401 -2.01 5.45 -10.66
CA SER A 401 -3.26 6.06 -10.16
C SER A 401 -3.03 7.27 -9.25
N THR A 402 -1.87 7.35 -8.59
CA THR A 402 -1.52 8.48 -7.70
C THR A 402 -1.43 9.82 -8.45
N LEU A 403 -1.25 9.80 -9.77
CA LEU A 403 -1.36 11.01 -10.59
C LEU A 403 -2.77 11.62 -10.50
N VAL A 404 -3.80 10.80 -10.48
CA VAL A 404 -5.19 11.26 -10.39
C VAL A 404 -5.62 11.43 -8.93
N SER A 405 -5.38 10.44 -8.07
CA SER A 405 -5.79 10.48 -6.64
C SER A 405 -4.96 11.45 -5.81
N GLY A 406 -3.73 11.77 -6.21
CA GLY A 406 -2.88 12.74 -5.54
C GLY A 406 -3.14 14.16 -6.06
N VAL A 407 -2.37 14.60 -7.06
CA VAL A 407 -2.44 15.97 -7.59
C VAL A 407 -3.80 16.27 -8.23
N GLY A 408 -4.38 15.32 -8.97
CA GLY A 408 -5.68 15.53 -9.63
C GLY A 408 -6.79 15.81 -8.62
N LEU A 409 -6.93 14.98 -7.60
CA LEU A 409 -7.95 15.19 -6.56
C LEU A 409 -7.67 16.43 -5.73
N GLY A 410 -6.39 16.70 -5.40
CA GLY A 410 -5.98 17.92 -4.69
C GLY A 410 -6.36 19.18 -5.46
N TYR A 411 -6.14 19.20 -6.78
CA TYR A 411 -6.52 20.30 -7.64
C TYR A 411 -8.05 20.51 -7.68
N VAL A 412 -8.81 19.43 -7.84
CA VAL A 412 -10.28 19.49 -7.83
C VAL A 412 -10.80 20.00 -6.49
N ALA A 413 -10.31 19.46 -5.37
CA ALA A 413 -10.70 19.87 -4.04
C ALA A 413 -10.34 21.33 -3.73
N GLN A 414 -9.20 21.83 -4.26
CA GLN A 414 -8.74 23.20 -4.09
C GLN A 414 -9.60 24.21 -4.84
N HIS A 415 -9.98 23.94 -6.11
CA HIS A 415 -10.60 24.91 -7.01
C HIS A 415 -12.11 24.76 -7.10
N TYR A 416 -12.63 23.55 -6.94
CA TYR A 416 -14.05 23.22 -7.12
C TYR A 416 -14.72 22.71 -5.84
N GLY A 417 -13.91 22.42 -4.78
CA GLY A 417 -14.42 21.94 -3.50
C GLY A 417 -14.62 20.42 -3.45
N TRP A 418 -14.97 19.95 -2.24
CA TRP A 418 -15.08 18.53 -1.96
C TRP A 418 -16.24 17.83 -2.68
N ASP A 419 -17.34 18.55 -2.99
CA ASP A 419 -18.47 17.95 -3.73
C ASP A 419 -18.06 17.45 -5.11
N TRP A 420 -17.26 18.23 -5.84
CA TRP A 420 -16.72 17.82 -7.13
C TRP A 420 -15.67 16.70 -6.98
N ALA A 421 -14.93 16.68 -5.88
CA ALA A 421 -14.03 15.57 -5.57
C ALA A 421 -14.81 14.25 -5.39
N TYR A 422 -15.95 14.27 -4.68
CA TYR A 422 -16.83 13.10 -4.55
C TYR A 422 -17.39 12.65 -5.92
N VAL A 423 -17.84 13.59 -6.74
CA VAL A 423 -18.31 13.28 -8.12
C VAL A 423 -17.19 12.60 -8.91
N GLY A 424 -15.96 13.10 -8.80
CA GLY A 424 -14.79 12.49 -9.44
C GLY A 424 -14.56 11.05 -8.96
N ILE A 425 -14.54 10.81 -7.64
CA ILE A 425 -14.35 9.48 -7.06
C ILE A 425 -15.46 8.51 -7.50
N LEU A 426 -16.72 8.96 -7.50
CA LEU A 426 -17.86 8.17 -7.97
C LEU A 426 -17.77 7.82 -9.46
N SER A 427 -17.42 8.81 -10.30
CA SER A 427 -17.23 8.59 -11.73
C SER A 427 -16.13 7.55 -11.99
N VAL A 428 -15.02 7.63 -11.27
CA VAL A 428 -13.92 6.67 -11.33
C VAL A 428 -14.38 5.27 -10.90
N ALA A 429 -15.18 5.15 -9.83
CA ALA A 429 -15.71 3.86 -9.37
C ALA A 429 -16.63 3.23 -10.43
N VAL A 430 -17.51 4.02 -11.05
CA VAL A 430 -18.41 3.55 -12.12
C VAL A 430 -17.62 3.14 -13.38
N VAL A 431 -16.62 3.93 -13.79
CA VAL A 431 -15.75 3.58 -14.93
C VAL A 431 -14.97 2.30 -14.63
N GLY A 432 -14.41 2.15 -13.41
CA GLY A 432 -13.73 0.93 -12.99
C GLY A 432 -14.64 -0.30 -13.04
N MET A 433 -15.89 -0.16 -12.59
CA MET A 433 -16.91 -1.20 -12.74
C MET A 433 -17.16 -1.55 -14.21
N ALA A 434 -17.31 -0.54 -15.09
CA ALA A 434 -17.51 -0.75 -16.53
C ALA A 434 -16.31 -1.48 -17.17
N VAL A 435 -15.09 -1.17 -16.77
CA VAL A 435 -13.88 -1.87 -17.25
C VAL A 435 -13.92 -3.35 -16.86
N PHE A 436 -14.34 -3.70 -15.64
CA PHE A 436 -14.51 -5.11 -15.25
C PHE A 436 -15.63 -5.80 -16.05
N LEU A 437 -16.69 -5.09 -16.42
CA LEU A 437 -17.77 -5.64 -17.23
C LEU A 437 -17.28 -6.07 -18.63
N LEU A 438 -16.26 -5.44 -19.20
CA LEU A 438 -15.63 -5.88 -20.46
C LEU A 438 -15.09 -7.32 -20.37
N MET A 439 -14.77 -7.78 -19.18
CA MET A 439 -14.28 -9.15 -18.91
C MET A 439 -15.40 -10.11 -18.47
N TRP A 440 -16.68 -9.71 -18.45
CA TRP A 440 -17.76 -10.52 -17.86
C TRP A 440 -17.83 -11.94 -18.41
N GLY A 441 -17.57 -12.11 -19.72
CA GLY A 441 -17.54 -13.40 -20.40
C GLY A 441 -16.21 -14.16 -20.32
N ALA A 442 -15.15 -13.55 -19.73
CA ALA A 442 -13.82 -14.15 -19.68
C ALA A 442 -13.81 -15.43 -18.82
N ARG A 443 -12.87 -16.36 -19.15
CA ARG A 443 -12.60 -17.55 -18.32
C ARG A 443 -11.99 -17.16 -16.98
N ALA A 444 -12.05 -18.04 -16.00
CA ALA A 444 -11.46 -17.83 -14.68
C ALA A 444 -9.91 -17.81 -14.74
N ASP A 445 -9.34 -18.58 -15.67
CA ASP A 445 -7.90 -18.72 -15.88
C ASP A 445 -7.53 -18.76 -17.37
N GLY A 446 -6.24 -18.65 -17.65
CA GLY A 446 -5.66 -18.72 -19.00
C GLY A 446 -5.05 -20.07 -19.35
N TYR A 447 -5.31 -21.12 -18.58
CA TYR A 447 -4.83 -22.48 -18.87
C TYR A 447 -5.59 -23.06 -20.04
N GLU A 448 -4.86 -23.63 -21.00
CA GLU A 448 -5.44 -24.42 -22.09
C GLU A 448 -5.96 -25.75 -21.53
N ASP A 449 -7.11 -26.24 -22.04
CA ASP A 449 -7.69 -27.51 -21.60
C ASP A 449 -6.68 -28.65 -21.81
N GLY A 450 -6.11 -29.15 -20.73
CA GLY A 450 -5.14 -30.26 -20.74
C GLY A 450 -3.68 -29.89 -20.46
N ALA A 451 -3.34 -28.62 -20.30
CA ALA A 451 -1.94 -28.16 -20.19
C ALA A 451 -1.35 -28.13 -18.78
N ASP A 452 -2.11 -28.47 -17.73
CA ASP A 452 -1.57 -28.56 -16.36
C ASP A 452 -1.65 -30.01 -15.83
N PRO A 453 -0.55 -30.78 -15.85
CA PRO A 453 -0.51 -32.15 -15.38
C PRO A 453 -0.61 -32.29 -13.85
N GLU A 454 -0.51 -31.19 -13.08
CA GLU A 454 -0.49 -31.22 -11.61
C GLU A 454 -1.86 -31.01 -10.95
N ILE A 455 -2.91 -30.67 -11.70
CA ILE A 455 -4.26 -30.55 -11.13
C ILE A 455 -5.09 -31.79 -11.50
N PRO A 456 -5.45 -32.65 -10.53
CA PRO A 456 -6.32 -33.79 -10.79
C PRO A 456 -7.67 -33.30 -11.35
N LYS A 457 -8.15 -33.96 -12.41
CA LYS A 457 -9.46 -33.67 -13.06
C LYS A 457 -10.67 -33.71 -12.13
N THR A 458 -10.48 -34.15 -10.88
CA THR A 458 -11.52 -34.24 -9.84
C THR A 458 -11.73 -32.99 -9.01
N ALA A 459 -10.95 -31.95 -9.22
CA ALA A 459 -11.03 -30.67 -8.48
C ALA A 459 -11.63 -29.49 -9.32
N ARG A 460 -12.29 -29.81 -10.47
CA ARG A 460 -12.97 -28.81 -11.32
C ARG A 460 -14.46 -28.69 -11.03
#